data_cbe3059843815119262df5cd7ad78aec
#
_entry.id   cbe3059843815119262df5cd7ad78aec
#
_cell.length_a   1.000
_cell.length_b   1.000
_cell.length_c   1.000
_cell.angle_alpha   90.00
_cell.angle_beta   90.00
_cell.angle_gamma   90.00
#
_symmetry.space_group_name_H-M   'P 1'
#
loop_
_entity.id
_entity.type
_entity.pdbx_description
1 polymer ?
#
loop_
_entity_poly.entity_id
_entity_poly.type
_entity_poly.pdbx_seq_one_letter_code
_entity_poly.pdbx_strand_id
1 'polypeptide(L)'
;MQAETPDQARAKADALTERVLHALQRVNWPAHPDTLIESAESSGASRDVIESLRQLPDEAFGSFPEVSASIIAAQLRAHEPR
;
A
#
# COMPACT_ATOMS: atom_id res chain seq x y z
N MET A 1 -25.27 12.38 -4.57
CA MET A 1 -24.01 11.92 -4.04
C MET A 1 -24.00 10.40 -3.96
N GLN A 2 -22.94 9.80 -4.43
CA GLN A 2 -22.85 8.35 -4.49
C GLN A 2 -21.94 7.83 -3.39
N ALA A 3 -22.39 6.79 -2.70
CA ALA A 3 -21.54 6.07 -1.78
C ALA A 3 -20.61 5.14 -2.58
N GLU A 4 -19.39 4.98 -2.11
CA GLU A 4 -18.50 4.03 -2.72
C GLU A 4 -19.01 2.62 -2.50
N THR A 5 -19.00 1.84 -3.58
CA THR A 5 -19.34 0.42 -3.49
C THR A 5 -18.10 -0.38 -3.12
N PRO A 6 -18.26 -1.62 -2.63
CA PRO A 6 -17.11 -2.48 -2.38
C PRO A 6 -16.24 -2.69 -3.63
N ASP A 7 -16.86 -2.75 -4.81
CA ASP A 7 -16.11 -2.90 -6.06
C ASP A 7 -15.24 -1.68 -6.34
N GLN A 8 -15.77 -0.48 -6.09
CA GLN A 8 -15.00 0.75 -6.27
C GLN A 8 -13.85 0.84 -5.28
N ALA A 9 -14.10 0.46 -4.02
CA ALA A 9 -13.06 0.45 -3.00
C ALA A 9 -11.95 -0.52 -3.38
N ARG A 10 -12.32 -1.69 -3.91
CA ARG A 10 -11.34 -2.69 -4.35
C ARG A 10 -10.53 -2.19 -5.52
N ALA A 11 -11.17 -1.54 -6.49
CA ALA A 11 -10.48 -1.00 -7.66
C ALA A 11 -9.48 0.07 -7.26
N LYS A 12 -9.84 0.93 -6.31
CA LYS A 12 -8.91 1.94 -5.80
C LYS A 12 -7.73 1.33 -5.08
N ALA A 13 -7.99 0.29 -4.28
CA ALA A 13 -6.93 -0.42 -3.58
C ALA A 13 -5.97 -1.10 -4.56
N ASP A 14 -6.50 -1.71 -5.62
CA ASP A 14 -5.69 -2.35 -6.63
C ASP A 14 -4.83 -1.35 -7.39
N ALA A 15 -5.39 -0.19 -7.73
CA ALA A 15 -4.63 0.87 -8.41
C ALA A 15 -3.52 1.42 -7.52
N LEU A 16 -3.80 1.61 -6.25
CA LEU A 16 -2.79 2.06 -5.29
C LEU A 16 -1.68 1.03 -5.16
N THR A 17 -2.06 -0.25 -5.10
CA THR A 17 -1.11 -1.35 -4.99
C THR A 17 -0.15 -1.38 -6.18
N GLU A 18 -0.65 -1.13 -7.39
CA GLU A 18 0.21 -1.08 -8.57
C GLU A 18 1.22 0.06 -8.47
N ARG A 19 0.79 1.23 -8.00
CA ARG A 19 1.71 2.34 -7.81
C ARG A 19 2.76 2.04 -6.75
N VAL A 20 2.36 1.35 -5.70
CA VAL A 20 3.29 0.91 -4.66
C VAL A 20 4.30 -0.08 -5.26
N LEU A 21 3.83 -1.01 -6.07
CA LEU A 21 4.72 -1.98 -6.73
C LEU A 21 5.80 -1.26 -7.54
N HIS A 22 5.43 -0.26 -8.33
CA HIS A 22 6.40 0.51 -9.11
C HIS A 22 7.41 1.21 -8.21
N ALA A 23 6.96 1.75 -7.10
CA ALA A 23 7.82 2.46 -6.16
C ALA A 23 8.80 1.52 -5.44
N LEU A 24 8.46 0.24 -5.33
CA LEU A 24 9.24 -0.73 -4.55
C LEU A 24 10.00 -1.75 -5.40
N GLN A 25 10.14 -1.50 -6.71
CA GLN A 25 10.78 -2.47 -7.60
C GLN A 25 12.23 -2.77 -7.25
N ARG A 26 12.91 -1.83 -6.60
CA ARG A 26 14.32 -1.99 -6.26
C ARG A 26 14.57 -2.41 -4.82
N VAL A 27 13.50 -2.68 -4.08
CA VAL A 27 13.62 -3.08 -2.69
C VAL A 27 14.15 -4.50 -2.60
N ASN A 28 15.07 -4.72 -1.67
CA ASN A 28 15.56 -6.05 -1.35
C ASN A 28 14.70 -6.64 -0.25
N TRP A 29 14.16 -7.81 -0.49
CA TRP A 29 13.30 -8.49 0.47
C TRP A 29 14.13 -9.48 1.31
N PRO A 30 13.80 -9.67 2.58
CA PRO A 30 12.72 -9.01 3.33
C PRO A 30 13.04 -7.55 3.64
N ALA A 31 12.00 -6.76 3.89
CA ALA A 31 12.15 -5.34 4.17
C ALA A 31 11.15 -4.87 5.22
N HIS A 32 11.57 -3.91 6.01
CA HIS A 32 10.70 -3.24 6.99
C HIS A 32 10.02 -2.03 6.34
N PRO A 33 8.89 -1.56 6.92
CA PRO A 33 8.22 -0.39 6.38
C PRO A 33 9.12 0.83 6.19
N ASP A 34 10.04 1.08 7.10
CA ASP A 34 10.97 2.20 6.97
C ASP A 34 11.78 2.12 5.68
N THR A 35 12.25 0.94 5.34
CA THR A 35 12.99 0.71 4.10
C THR A 35 12.09 0.92 2.88
N LEU A 36 10.84 0.48 2.98
CA LEU A 36 9.88 0.65 1.90
C LEU A 36 9.58 2.12 1.66
N ILE A 37 9.41 2.88 2.74
CA ILE A 37 9.16 4.32 2.66
C ILE A 37 10.35 5.03 2.03
N GLU A 38 11.57 4.72 2.46
CA GLU A 38 12.77 5.30 1.87
C GLU A 38 12.87 5.02 0.37
N SER A 39 12.60 3.79 -0.03
CA SER A 39 12.65 3.41 -1.42
C SER A 39 11.61 4.18 -2.23
N ALA A 40 10.41 4.30 -1.70
CA ALA A 40 9.34 5.03 -2.36
C ALA A 40 9.68 6.51 -2.51
N GLU A 41 10.22 7.11 -1.47
CA GLU A 41 10.64 8.52 -1.51
C GLU A 41 11.73 8.74 -2.55
N SER A 42 12.68 7.82 -2.61
CA SER A 42 13.79 7.91 -3.58
C SER A 42 13.29 7.77 -5.01
N SER A 43 12.23 7.03 -5.25
CA SER A 43 11.68 6.88 -6.60
C SER A 43 10.66 7.96 -6.96
N GLY A 44 10.43 8.92 -6.07
CA GLY A 44 9.51 10.01 -6.35
C GLY A 44 8.04 9.62 -6.25
N ALA A 45 7.73 8.65 -5.42
CA ALA A 45 6.36 8.18 -5.27
C ALA A 45 5.44 9.27 -4.74
N SER A 46 4.16 9.16 -5.09
CA SER A 46 3.17 10.14 -4.66
C SER A 46 2.89 10.01 -3.16
N ARG A 47 2.28 11.05 -2.61
CA ARG A 47 1.99 11.12 -1.18
C ARG A 47 1.11 9.98 -0.71
N ASP A 48 0.12 9.60 -1.49
CA ASP A 48 -0.77 8.51 -1.09
C ASP A 48 -0.06 7.17 -1.03
N VAL A 49 0.97 6.95 -1.86
CA VAL A 49 1.81 5.76 -1.75
C VAL A 49 2.58 5.80 -0.43
N ILE A 50 3.21 6.92 -0.11
CA ILE A 50 3.97 7.07 1.12
C ILE A 50 3.07 6.86 2.35
N GLU A 51 1.89 7.47 2.35
CA GLU A 51 0.94 7.32 3.45
C GLU A 51 0.49 5.88 3.64
N SER A 52 0.27 5.16 2.55
CA SER A 52 -0.09 3.74 2.62
C SER A 52 1.01 2.92 3.27
N LEU A 53 2.25 3.20 2.93
CA LEU A 53 3.37 2.48 3.52
C LEU A 53 3.54 2.80 5.01
N ARG A 54 3.23 4.03 5.42
CA ARG A 54 3.28 4.41 6.82
C ARG A 54 2.25 3.69 7.69
N GLN A 55 1.19 3.20 7.09
CA GLN A 55 0.14 2.48 7.80
C GLN A 55 0.44 1.01 8.00
N LEU A 56 1.51 0.51 7.40
CA LEU A 56 1.90 -0.89 7.56
C LEU A 56 2.36 -1.17 8.98
N PRO A 57 2.07 -2.38 9.50
CA PRO A 57 2.61 -2.77 10.80
C PRO A 57 4.13 -2.82 10.77
N ASP A 58 4.74 -2.54 11.92
CA ASP A 58 6.21 -2.50 12.02
C ASP A 58 6.77 -3.92 12.13
N GLU A 59 6.86 -4.57 10.99
CA GLU A 59 7.38 -5.93 10.89
C GLU A 59 8.06 -6.12 9.55
N ALA A 60 8.90 -7.14 9.45
CA ALA A 60 9.57 -7.45 8.21
C ALA A 60 8.58 -8.11 7.24
N PHE A 61 8.52 -7.62 6.03
CA PHE A 61 7.72 -8.20 4.96
C PHE A 61 8.64 -9.02 4.06
N GLY A 62 8.25 -10.26 3.81
CA GLY A 62 9.09 -11.20 3.07
C GLY A 62 9.02 -11.01 1.57
N SER A 63 7.98 -10.35 1.07
CA SER A 63 7.79 -10.15 -0.36
C SER A 63 6.75 -9.07 -0.60
N PHE A 64 6.68 -8.60 -1.85
CA PHE A 64 5.67 -7.60 -2.21
C PHE A 64 4.24 -8.08 -1.99
N PRO A 65 3.85 -9.32 -2.30
CA PRO A 65 2.48 -9.77 -2.04
C PRO A 65 2.02 -9.59 -0.59
N GLU A 66 2.93 -9.70 0.36
CA GLU A 66 2.57 -9.46 1.77
C GLU A 66 2.25 -8.00 2.02
N VAL A 67 3.03 -7.09 1.44
CA VAL A 67 2.76 -5.65 1.52
C VAL A 67 1.44 -5.33 0.85
N SER A 68 1.23 -5.86 -0.34
CA SER A 68 0.01 -5.66 -1.12
C SER A 68 -1.22 -6.09 -0.33
N ALA A 69 -1.17 -7.27 0.28
CA ALA A 69 -2.28 -7.78 1.08
C ALA A 69 -2.61 -6.85 2.24
N SER A 70 -1.59 -6.33 2.91
CA SER A 70 -1.78 -5.40 4.03
C SER A 70 -2.41 -4.09 3.58
N ILE A 71 -1.96 -3.57 2.45
CA ILE A 71 -2.51 -2.32 1.90
C ILE A 71 -3.97 -2.49 1.52
N ILE A 72 -4.28 -3.57 0.82
CA ILE A 72 -5.65 -3.85 0.40
C ILE A 72 -6.56 -4.02 1.62
N ALA A 73 -6.12 -4.77 2.62
CA ALA A 73 -6.89 -4.97 3.83
C ALA A 73 -7.17 -3.64 4.55
N ALA A 74 -6.17 -2.76 4.62
CA ALA A 74 -6.34 -1.46 5.25
C ALA A 74 -7.35 -0.59 4.48
N GLN A 75 -7.28 -0.59 3.16
CA GLN A 75 -8.20 0.18 2.33
C GLN A 75 -9.62 -0.33 2.47
N LEU A 76 -9.82 -1.64 2.47
CA LEU A 76 -11.15 -2.21 2.61
C LEU A 76 -11.73 -1.95 3.99
N ARG A 77 -10.91 -1.99 5.03
CA ARG A 77 -11.36 -1.68 6.38
C ARG A 77 -11.82 -0.24 6.51
N ALA A 78 -11.15 0.68 5.82
CA ALA A 78 -11.51 2.09 5.85
C ALA A 78 -12.90 2.34 5.27
N HIS A 79 -13.43 1.42 4.48
CA HIS A 79 -14.74 1.53 3.85
C HIS A 79 -15.81 0.70 4.55
N GLU A 80 -15.48 0.00 5.61
CA GLU A 80 -16.48 -0.77 6.34
C GLU A 80 -17.45 0.16 7.06
N PRO A 81 -18.74 -0.09 6.93
CA PRO A 81 -19.73 0.68 7.71
C PRO A 81 -19.65 0.30 9.18
N ARG A 82 -20.00 1.22 10.01
CA ARG A 82 -20.08 1.00 11.44
C ARG A 82 -21.48 0.72 11.90
#